data_3aa11f154a4515df026ffd679e8b0809
#
_entry.id   3aa11f154a4515df026ffd679e8b0809
#
_cell.length_a   1.000
_cell.length_b   1.000
_cell.length_c   1.000
_cell.angle_alpha   90.00
_cell.angle_beta   90.00
_cell.angle_gamma   90.00
#
_symmetry.space_group_name_H-M   'P 1'
#
loop_
_entity.id
_entity.type
_entity.pdbx_description
1 polymer ?
#
loop_
_entity_poly.entity_id
_entity_poly.type
_entity_poly.pdbx_seq_one_letter_code
_entity_poly.pdbx_strand_id
1 'polypeptide(L)'
;KENDEWIEVFINEMAAVGIQNIPLFIPKYCTDIKVHKNGFLQELPDINFEKQENKECIEATGLFLAFPYQGKISIMPTREIAFSSIVKRAADDCGTMLRFESSNTKNVLPINEKAERLTRDFALYSDTCKILIRDEKISAVLSKSYAILPAYELIELLEKQLATDHPMYTFDKGQVSHEYLMAEYLINDPEMEESFRLALNDAGGHVKTLKAGIRFSTSDVGMGKVYATLFYDANGTRMALSGRIELEHDGDSTTDKFKTQLQDLGIMFKESEEHIQLLANTDLADV
;
A
#
# COMPACT_ATOMS: atom_id res chain seq x y z
N LYS A 1 6.83 3.22 10.98
CA LYS A 1 7.14 3.80 9.65
C LYS A 1 7.99 5.09 9.73
N GLU A 2 8.60 5.36 10.88
CA GLU A 2 9.48 6.54 11.07
C GLU A 2 10.75 6.48 10.20
N ASN A 3 11.13 5.30 9.71
CA ASN A 3 12.33 5.08 8.90
C ASN A 3 12.00 4.78 7.43
N ASP A 4 10.81 5.12 6.96
CA ASP A 4 10.46 4.96 5.56
C ASP A 4 11.18 6.04 4.74
N GLU A 5 11.89 5.62 3.71
CA GLU A 5 12.58 6.51 2.79
C GLU A 5 12.11 6.28 1.36
N TRP A 6 11.80 7.37 0.67
CA TRP A 6 11.46 7.37 -0.74
C TRP A 6 12.59 7.97 -1.56
N ILE A 7 13.04 7.25 -2.57
CA ILE A 7 14.05 7.73 -3.50
C ILE A 7 13.56 7.62 -4.93
N GLU A 8 14.05 8.50 -5.79
CA GLU A 8 13.80 8.45 -7.23
C GLU A 8 15.08 8.00 -7.96
N VAL A 9 14.93 6.98 -8.81
CA VAL A 9 16.05 6.36 -9.52
C VAL A 9 15.66 6.13 -10.98
N PHE A 10 16.61 6.31 -11.91
CA PHE A 10 16.42 5.89 -13.28
C PHE A 10 16.34 4.37 -13.39
N ILE A 11 15.31 3.86 -14.06
CA ILE A 11 15.07 2.41 -14.17
C ILE A 11 16.27 1.71 -14.83
N ASN A 12 16.89 2.33 -15.84
CA ASN A 12 18.05 1.78 -16.53
C ASN A 12 19.35 1.78 -15.70
N GLU A 13 19.34 2.42 -14.54
CA GLU A 13 20.45 2.37 -13.56
C GLU A 13 20.26 1.29 -12.50
N MET A 14 19.11 0.59 -12.53
CA MET A 14 18.85 -0.52 -11.62
C MET A 14 19.36 -1.85 -12.18
N ALA A 15 19.72 -2.75 -11.28
CA ALA A 15 20.01 -4.14 -11.61
C ALA A 15 19.38 -5.06 -10.56
N ALA A 16 18.76 -6.14 -11.01
CA ALA A 16 18.29 -7.19 -10.12
C ALA A 16 19.37 -8.27 -9.99
N VAL A 17 19.57 -8.78 -8.78
CA VAL A 17 20.60 -9.76 -8.43
C VAL A 17 19.96 -10.89 -7.66
N GLY A 18 20.10 -12.13 -8.17
CA GLY A 18 19.66 -13.33 -7.45
C GLY A 18 20.66 -13.72 -6.36
N ILE A 19 20.16 -14.31 -5.28
CA ILE A 19 20.95 -14.69 -4.12
C ILE A 19 22.20 -15.49 -4.44
N GLN A 20 22.14 -16.38 -5.43
CA GLN A 20 23.28 -17.23 -5.82
C GLN A 20 24.40 -16.42 -6.50
N ASN A 21 24.08 -15.27 -7.09
CA ASN A 21 25.04 -14.39 -7.75
C ASN A 21 25.58 -13.30 -6.80
N ILE A 22 25.03 -13.14 -5.61
CA ILE A 22 25.49 -12.16 -4.61
C ILE A 22 27.00 -12.32 -4.31
N PRO A 23 27.56 -13.52 -4.13
CA PRO A 23 29.00 -13.67 -3.90
C PRO A 23 29.90 -13.16 -5.05
N LEU A 24 29.36 -13.04 -6.27
CA LEU A 24 30.04 -12.46 -7.43
C LEU A 24 29.99 -10.93 -7.39
N PHE A 25 28.97 -10.37 -6.78
CA PHE A 25 28.77 -8.94 -6.58
C PHE A 25 29.37 -8.46 -5.29
N ILE A 26 29.33 -9.31 -4.23
CA ILE A 26 29.87 -9.05 -2.89
C ILE A 26 30.78 -10.23 -2.52
N PRO A 27 32.05 -10.25 -3.00
CA PRO A 27 32.99 -11.19 -2.47
C PRO A 27 33.10 -10.97 -0.97
N LYS A 28 33.03 -12.04 -0.20
CA LYS A 28 32.87 -12.07 1.28
C LYS A 28 33.86 -11.17 2.05
N TYR A 29 34.87 -10.59 1.37
CA TYR A 29 35.97 -9.81 1.92
C TYR A 29 36.40 -8.64 1.03
N CYS A 30 35.60 -8.23 0.05
CA CYS A 30 35.94 -7.17 -0.89
C CYS A 30 34.94 -6.03 -0.82
N THR A 31 35.41 -4.84 -0.51
CA THR A 31 34.63 -3.60 -0.50
C THR A 31 34.46 -3.03 -1.90
N ASP A 32 35.18 -3.55 -2.89
CA ASP A 32 35.17 -3.05 -4.27
C ASP A 32 34.39 -3.99 -5.17
N ILE A 33 33.21 -3.59 -5.57
CA ILE A 33 32.43 -4.36 -6.54
C ILE A 33 32.26 -3.61 -7.84
N LYS A 34 32.60 -4.31 -8.93
CA LYS A 34 32.31 -3.87 -10.28
C LYS A 34 30.88 -4.23 -10.62
N VAL A 35 29.95 -3.35 -10.41
CA VAL A 35 28.61 -3.51 -10.97
C VAL A 35 28.67 -3.08 -12.43
N HIS A 36 28.59 -4.06 -13.32
CA HIS A 36 28.61 -3.83 -14.74
C HIS A 36 27.24 -3.39 -15.25
N LYS A 37 27.00 -2.09 -15.24
CA LYS A 37 26.19 -1.54 -16.31
C LYS A 37 26.82 -0.33 -16.97
N ASN A 38 27.68 0.42 -16.37
CA ASN A 38 28.33 1.55 -17.02
C ASN A 38 29.80 1.74 -16.59
N GLY A 39 30.47 0.67 -16.17
CA GLY A 39 31.90 0.72 -15.83
C GLY A 39 32.24 1.43 -14.53
N PHE A 40 31.30 1.67 -13.65
CA PHE A 40 31.55 2.28 -12.35
C PHE A 40 31.99 1.25 -11.32
N LEU A 41 33.16 1.48 -10.74
CA LEU A 41 33.62 0.84 -9.52
C LEU A 41 33.03 1.62 -8.34
N GLN A 42 32.22 0.97 -7.51
CA GLN A 42 31.68 1.60 -6.31
C GLN A 42 31.75 0.63 -5.11
N GLU A 43 32.05 1.17 -3.95
CA GLU A 43 31.95 0.42 -2.69
C GLU A 43 30.49 0.06 -2.42
N LEU A 44 30.22 -1.19 -2.10
CA LEU A 44 28.91 -1.65 -1.68
C LEU A 44 28.82 -1.68 -0.16
N PRO A 45 27.63 -1.41 0.41
CA PRO A 45 27.43 -1.55 1.83
C PRO A 45 27.56 -3.01 2.25
N ASP A 46 28.09 -3.25 3.45
CA ASP A 46 28.10 -4.57 4.07
C ASP A 46 26.68 -5.05 4.30
N ILE A 47 26.27 -6.08 3.57
CA ILE A 47 24.98 -6.72 3.78
C ILE A 47 25.13 -7.77 4.88
N ASN A 48 24.50 -7.54 6.01
CA ASN A 48 24.48 -8.54 7.06
C ASN A 48 23.40 -9.59 6.78
N PHE A 49 23.81 -10.71 6.17
CA PHE A 49 22.94 -11.85 5.86
C PHE A 49 22.47 -12.61 7.10
N GLU A 50 23.08 -12.40 8.26
CA GLU A 50 22.73 -13.08 9.49
C GLU A 50 21.61 -12.38 10.27
N LYS A 51 21.35 -11.11 9.96
CA LYS A 51 20.16 -10.44 10.53
C LYS A 51 18.90 -11.20 10.14
N GLN A 52 18.12 -11.61 11.13
CA GLN A 52 16.87 -12.39 10.92
C GLN A 52 15.96 -11.76 9.87
N GLU A 53 15.79 -10.44 9.92
CA GLU A 53 14.96 -9.69 9.00
C GLU A 53 15.43 -9.73 7.54
N ASN A 54 16.76 -9.70 7.31
CA ASN A 54 17.34 -9.85 5.96
C ASN A 54 17.19 -11.29 5.48
N LYS A 55 17.38 -12.25 6.39
CA LYS A 55 17.22 -13.67 6.11
C LYS A 55 15.80 -14.00 5.65
N GLU A 56 14.78 -13.49 6.32
CA GLU A 56 13.38 -13.68 5.94
C GLU A 56 13.10 -13.12 4.54
N CYS A 57 13.59 -11.91 4.21
CA CYS A 57 13.45 -11.35 2.86
C CYS A 57 14.17 -12.19 1.80
N ILE A 58 15.36 -12.68 2.10
CA ILE A 58 16.17 -13.51 1.19
C ILE A 58 15.49 -14.87 0.97
N GLU A 59 14.97 -15.49 2.00
CA GLU A 59 14.26 -16.77 1.91
C GLU A 59 12.96 -16.62 1.10
N ALA A 60 12.24 -15.50 1.26
CA ALA A 60 10.99 -15.26 0.56
C ALA A 60 11.18 -14.99 -0.94
N THR A 61 12.16 -14.18 -1.32
CA THR A 61 12.32 -13.72 -2.71
C THR A 61 13.57 -14.22 -3.39
N GLY A 62 14.66 -14.38 -2.65
CA GLY A 62 16.00 -14.62 -3.18
C GLY A 62 16.51 -13.48 -4.10
N LEU A 63 15.84 -12.32 -4.08
CA LEU A 63 16.10 -11.19 -4.98
C LEU A 63 16.64 -9.99 -4.22
N PHE A 64 17.69 -9.38 -4.79
CA PHE A 64 18.22 -8.08 -4.40
C PHE A 64 18.05 -7.08 -5.53
N LEU A 65 17.98 -5.81 -5.19
CA LEU A 65 17.99 -4.73 -6.15
C LEU A 65 19.21 -3.85 -5.91
N ALA A 66 19.99 -3.64 -6.95
CA ALA A 66 21.15 -2.75 -6.98
C ALA A 66 20.76 -1.44 -7.70
N PHE A 67 21.07 -0.30 -7.10
CA PHE A 67 20.70 1.02 -7.64
C PHE A 67 21.59 2.11 -7.03
N PRO A 68 21.73 3.28 -7.70
CA PRO A 68 22.43 4.43 -7.16
C PRO A 68 21.70 4.98 -5.93
N TYR A 69 22.41 5.12 -4.82
CA TYR A 69 21.89 5.66 -3.57
C TYR A 69 22.99 6.34 -2.77
N GLN A 70 22.78 7.58 -2.35
CA GLN A 70 23.74 8.39 -1.58
C GLN A 70 25.15 8.43 -2.19
N GLY A 71 25.23 8.53 -3.53
CA GLY A 71 26.51 8.61 -4.25
C GLY A 71 27.26 7.27 -4.41
N LYS A 72 26.63 6.16 -4.04
CA LYS A 72 27.16 4.80 -4.17
C LYS A 72 26.13 3.90 -4.86
N ILE A 73 26.56 2.74 -5.32
CA ILE A 73 25.61 1.66 -5.65
C ILE A 73 25.30 0.90 -4.37
N SER A 74 24.05 0.89 -4.01
CA SER A 74 23.55 0.08 -2.90
C SER A 74 22.89 -1.18 -3.43
N ILE A 75 23.06 -2.29 -2.72
CA ILE A 75 22.34 -3.54 -2.97
C ILE A 75 21.51 -3.82 -1.74
N MET A 76 20.20 -3.93 -1.92
CA MET A 76 19.27 -4.17 -0.81
C MET A 76 18.39 -5.39 -1.10
N PRO A 77 18.11 -6.24 -0.07
CA PRO A 77 17.17 -7.34 -0.22
C PRO A 77 15.76 -6.80 -0.47
N THR A 78 15.00 -7.53 -1.26
CA THR A 78 13.61 -7.16 -1.57
C THR A 78 12.65 -7.90 -0.66
N ARG A 79 11.63 -7.22 -0.16
CA ARG A 79 10.48 -7.88 0.50
C ARG A 79 9.62 -8.60 -0.53
N GLU A 80 8.94 -9.63 -0.12
CA GLU A 80 8.00 -10.37 -0.99
C GLU A 80 6.97 -9.44 -1.65
N ILE A 81 6.44 -8.50 -0.88
CA ILE A 81 5.48 -7.49 -1.34
C ILE A 81 6.01 -6.62 -2.48
N ALA A 82 7.31 -6.39 -2.56
CA ALA A 82 7.93 -5.56 -3.59
C ALA A 82 8.03 -6.28 -4.94
N PHE A 83 7.99 -7.61 -4.96
CA PHE A 83 8.31 -8.39 -6.15
C PHE A 83 7.42 -8.03 -7.34
N SER A 84 6.11 -7.95 -7.14
CA SER A 84 5.17 -7.61 -8.21
C SER A 84 5.40 -6.21 -8.76
N SER A 85 5.71 -5.23 -7.90
CA SER A 85 5.99 -3.86 -8.32
C SER A 85 7.32 -3.74 -9.07
N ILE A 86 8.33 -4.50 -8.68
CA ILE A 86 9.62 -4.59 -9.38
C ILE A 86 9.42 -5.15 -10.80
N VAL A 87 8.68 -6.26 -10.91
CA VAL A 87 8.41 -6.89 -12.20
C VAL A 87 7.61 -5.95 -13.11
N LYS A 88 6.63 -5.22 -12.58
CA LYS A 88 5.88 -4.21 -13.35
C LYS A 88 6.78 -3.12 -13.95
N ARG A 89 7.86 -2.73 -13.27
CA ARG A 89 8.79 -1.72 -13.81
C ARG A 89 9.63 -2.23 -14.98
N ALA A 90 9.79 -3.55 -15.08
CA ALA A 90 10.54 -4.18 -16.16
C ALA A 90 9.67 -4.63 -17.34
N ALA A 91 8.35 -4.73 -17.18
CA ALA A 91 7.56 -5.67 -17.96
C ALA A 91 6.45 -5.08 -18.80
N ASP A 92 6.17 -3.78 -18.72
CA ASP A 92 4.96 -3.22 -19.34
C ASP A 92 4.84 -3.51 -20.85
N ASP A 93 5.97 -3.73 -21.56
CA ASP A 93 5.97 -4.01 -23.00
C ASP A 93 6.61 -5.35 -23.39
N CYS A 94 7.28 -6.05 -22.49
CA CYS A 94 8.12 -7.21 -22.83
C CYS A 94 7.48 -8.58 -22.58
N GLY A 95 6.25 -8.63 -22.03
CA GLY A 95 5.58 -9.89 -21.68
C GLY A 95 6.29 -10.66 -20.54
N THR A 96 7.19 -10.01 -19.83
CA THR A 96 7.97 -10.58 -18.72
C THR A 96 7.08 -11.01 -17.58
N MET A 97 6.01 -10.25 -17.28
CA MET A 97 4.99 -10.60 -16.28
C MET A 97 4.37 -11.97 -16.56
N LEU A 98 3.92 -12.23 -17.78
CA LEU A 98 3.28 -13.49 -18.15
C LEU A 98 4.22 -14.69 -17.94
N ARG A 99 5.54 -14.49 -18.07
CA ARG A 99 6.54 -15.53 -17.87
C ARG A 99 6.84 -15.77 -16.40
N PHE A 100 6.71 -14.76 -15.55
CA PHE A 100 6.94 -14.88 -14.11
C PHE A 100 5.70 -15.35 -13.35
N GLU A 101 4.52 -14.98 -13.81
CA GLU A 101 3.23 -15.35 -13.22
C GLU A 101 2.69 -16.70 -13.72
N SER A 102 3.38 -17.34 -14.68
CA SER A 102 2.99 -18.67 -15.11
C SER A 102 2.95 -19.60 -13.91
N SER A 103 1.73 -19.91 -13.46
CA SER A 103 1.43 -20.80 -12.34
C SER A 103 1.80 -22.26 -12.64
N ASN A 104 2.40 -22.52 -13.80
CA ASN A 104 2.87 -23.82 -14.17
C ASN A 104 4.20 -24.10 -13.44
N THR A 105 4.10 -24.73 -12.28
CA THR A 105 5.21 -25.06 -11.38
C THR A 105 6.36 -25.82 -12.06
N LYS A 106 6.15 -26.37 -13.24
CA LYS A 106 7.19 -27.04 -14.03
C LYS A 106 8.12 -26.07 -14.78
N ASN A 107 7.74 -24.81 -14.91
CA ASN A 107 8.48 -23.80 -15.68
C ASN A 107 8.88 -22.57 -14.85
N VAL A 108 9.00 -22.71 -13.55
CA VAL A 108 9.48 -21.62 -12.68
C VAL A 108 10.96 -21.37 -13.00
N LEU A 109 11.26 -20.18 -13.49
CA LEU A 109 12.64 -19.78 -13.73
C LEU A 109 13.41 -19.67 -12.42
N PRO A 110 14.67 -20.15 -12.37
CA PRO A 110 15.55 -19.89 -11.22
C PRO A 110 15.66 -18.40 -10.94
N ILE A 111 15.81 -18.04 -9.68
CA ILE A 111 15.82 -16.62 -9.27
C ILE A 111 16.93 -15.82 -9.97
N ASN A 112 18.09 -16.40 -10.20
CA ASN A 112 19.16 -15.72 -10.92
C ASN A 112 18.82 -15.42 -12.38
N GLU A 113 18.12 -16.32 -13.05
CA GLU A 113 17.66 -16.10 -14.42
C GLU A 113 16.56 -15.03 -14.47
N LYS A 114 15.66 -15.00 -13.47
CA LYS A 114 14.69 -13.91 -13.31
C LYS A 114 15.40 -12.57 -13.12
N ALA A 115 16.39 -12.51 -12.25
CA ALA A 115 17.18 -11.31 -12.00
C ALA A 115 17.91 -10.81 -13.25
N GLU A 116 18.52 -11.69 -14.02
CA GLU A 116 19.18 -11.32 -15.28
C GLU A 116 18.19 -10.75 -16.30
N ARG A 117 17.00 -11.34 -16.41
CA ARG A 117 15.95 -10.83 -17.31
C ARG A 117 15.47 -9.47 -16.89
N LEU A 118 15.15 -9.28 -15.59
CA LEU A 118 14.77 -7.99 -15.04
C LEU A 118 15.83 -6.93 -15.33
N THR A 119 17.08 -7.24 -15.14
CA THR A 119 18.19 -6.31 -15.42
C THR A 119 18.29 -5.92 -16.88
N ARG A 120 18.07 -6.87 -17.80
CA ARG A 120 18.03 -6.56 -19.24
C ARG A 120 16.85 -5.68 -19.60
N ASP A 121 15.69 -5.96 -19.01
CA ASP A 121 14.47 -5.20 -19.27
C ASP A 121 14.59 -3.78 -18.68
N PHE A 122 15.08 -3.62 -17.47
CA PHE A 122 15.36 -2.30 -16.89
C PHE A 122 16.24 -1.43 -17.78
N ALA A 123 17.22 -2.05 -18.48
CA ALA A 123 18.12 -1.33 -19.37
C ALA A 123 17.43 -0.65 -20.56
N LEU A 124 16.23 -1.06 -20.89
CA LEU A 124 15.46 -0.52 -22.02
C LEU A 124 14.69 0.76 -21.65
N TYR A 125 14.51 1.05 -20.37
CA TYR A 125 13.72 2.18 -19.89
C TYR A 125 14.60 3.36 -19.52
N SER A 126 14.24 4.54 -20.03
CA SER A 126 14.89 5.81 -19.68
C SER A 126 14.11 6.63 -18.66
N ASP A 127 13.01 6.10 -18.15
CA ASP A 127 12.19 6.79 -17.15
C ASP A 127 12.68 6.53 -15.72
N THR A 128 12.17 7.29 -14.77
CA THR A 128 12.45 7.11 -13.34
C THR A 128 11.36 6.30 -12.65
N CYS A 129 11.70 5.72 -11.52
CA CYS A 129 10.76 5.09 -10.61
C CYS A 129 11.02 5.57 -9.17
N LYS A 130 10.03 5.37 -8.31
CA LYS A 130 10.12 5.65 -6.89
C LYS A 130 10.32 4.35 -6.14
N ILE A 131 11.38 4.27 -5.36
CA ILE A 131 11.71 3.11 -4.51
C ILE A 131 11.38 3.46 -3.07
N LEU A 132 10.57 2.61 -2.42
CA LEU A 132 10.33 2.66 -0.99
C LEU A 132 11.32 1.75 -0.28
N ILE A 133 12.18 2.37 0.52
CA ILE A 133 13.11 1.69 1.42
C ILE A 133 12.52 1.73 2.83
N ARG A 134 12.44 0.57 3.47
CA ARG A 134 11.95 0.41 4.84
C ARG A 134 12.83 -0.60 5.57
N ASP A 135 13.48 -0.19 6.65
CA ASP A 135 14.42 -1.03 7.40
C ASP A 135 15.51 -1.64 6.52
N GLU A 136 16.16 -0.82 5.69
CA GLU A 136 17.22 -1.24 4.75
C GLU A 136 16.78 -2.31 3.72
N LYS A 137 15.49 -2.39 3.42
CA LYS A 137 14.90 -3.34 2.45
C LYS A 137 13.99 -2.63 1.48
N ILE A 138 13.94 -3.15 0.26
CA ILE A 138 13.01 -2.65 -0.75
C ILE A 138 11.62 -3.17 -0.46
N SER A 139 10.70 -2.26 -0.22
CA SER A 139 9.27 -2.55 0.04
C SER A 139 8.38 -2.31 -1.17
N ALA A 140 8.77 -1.43 -2.08
CA ALA A 140 8.07 -1.21 -3.35
C ALA A 140 8.96 -0.52 -4.38
N VAL A 141 8.65 -0.72 -5.68
CA VAL A 141 9.22 0.02 -6.81
C VAL A 141 8.07 0.50 -7.68
N LEU A 142 7.70 1.76 -7.54
CA LEU A 142 6.50 2.33 -8.09
C LEU A 142 6.78 3.30 -9.24
N SER A 143 5.76 3.68 -9.99
CA SER A 143 5.91 4.60 -11.11
C SER A 143 6.37 5.98 -10.64
N LYS A 144 6.95 6.75 -11.55
CA LYS A 144 7.27 8.16 -11.34
C LYS A 144 6.04 8.97 -10.92
N SER A 145 4.89 8.68 -11.51
CA SER A 145 3.61 9.34 -11.21
C SER A 145 2.98 8.93 -9.90
N TYR A 146 3.52 7.94 -9.19
CA TYR A 146 2.96 7.50 -7.90
C TYR A 146 2.95 8.66 -6.89
N ALA A 147 1.76 8.97 -6.38
CA ALA A 147 1.59 9.97 -5.32
C ALA A 147 1.93 9.37 -3.95
N ILE A 148 2.96 9.91 -3.32
CA ILE A 148 3.33 9.52 -1.96
C ILE A 148 2.37 10.22 -1.00
N LEU A 149 1.53 9.43 -0.33
CA LEU A 149 0.55 9.90 0.65
C LEU A 149 0.89 9.27 2.02
N PRO A 150 1.65 9.97 2.88
CA PRO A 150 2.08 9.41 4.15
C PRO A 150 0.89 9.05 5.03
N ALA A 151 0.80 7.79 5.45
CA ALA A 151 -0.35 7.29 6.21
C ALA A 151 -0.59 8.05 7.52
N TYR A 152 0.48 8.52 8.18
CA TYR A 152 0.36 9.28 9.41
C TYR A 152 -0.30 10.66 9.19
N GLU A 153 0.03 11.35 8.08
CA GLU A 153 -0.60 12.64 7.73
C GLU A 153 -2.09 12.46 7.43
N LEU A 154 -2.44 11.39 6.70
CA LEU A 154 -3.83 11.10 6.38
C LEU A 154 -4.65 10.77 7.63
N ILE A 155 -4.07 10.03 8.58
CA ILE A 155 -4.72 9.74 9.88
C ILE A 155 -4.89 11.03 10.68
N GLU A 156 -3.88 11.88 10.77
CA GLU A 156 -3.99 13.16 11.48
C GLU A 156 -5.09 14.06 10.88
N LEU A 157 -5.21 14.09 9.56
CA LEU A 157 -6.27 14.84 8.89
C LEU A 157 -7.65 14.26 9.20
N LEU A 158 -7.79 12.93 9.15
CA LEU A 158 -9.03 12.26 9.51
C LEU A 158 -9.41 12.54 10.97
N GLU A 159 -8.49 12.40 11.92
CA GLU A 159 -8.75 12.63 13.33
C GLU A 159 -9.11 14.10 13.63
N LYS A 160 -8.47 15.07 12.96
CA LYS A 160 -8.83 16.48 13.05
C LYS A 160 -10.26 16.75 12.55
N GLN A 161 -10.65 16.11 11.45
CA GLN A 161 -12.01 16.24 10.92
C GLN A 161 -13.01 15.59 11.88
N LEU A 162 -12.73 14.38 12.37
CA LEU A 162 -13.59 13.71 13.35
C LEU A 162 -13.73 14.52 14.64
N ALA A 163 -12.65 15.11 15.14
CA ALA A 163 -12.70 15.96 16.33
C ALA A 163 -13.58 17.21 16.14
N THR A 164 -13.71 17.68 14.90
CA THR A 164 -14.54 18.83 14.55
C THR A 164 -16.02 18.45 14.44
N ASP A 165 -16.31 17.39 13.70
CA ASP A 165 -17.68 17.02 13.35
C ASP A 165 -18.32 16.09 14.40
N HIS A 166 -17.51 15.25 15.04
CA HIS A 166 -17.93 14.21 15.96
C HIS A 166 -17.00 14.16 17.19
N PRO A 167 -17.06 15.15 18.08
CA PRO A 167 -16.09 15.31 19.18
C PRO A 167 -16.06 14.14 20.19
N MET A 168 -17.06 13.26 20.15
CA MET A 168 -17.15 12.06 21.00
C MET A 168 -16.52 10.81 20.34
N TYR A 169 -15.90 10.95 19.16
CA TYR A 169 -15.30 9.81 18.47
C TYR A 169 -14.24 9.11 19.33
N THR A 170 -14.08 7.83 19.10
CA THR A 170 -13.06 7.00 19.76
C THR A 170 -12.41 6.07 18.77
N PHE A 171 -11.10 5.87 18.92
CA PHE A 171 -10.40 4.79 18.19
C PHE A 171 -10.90 3.42 18.71
N ASP A 172 -11.31 2.56 17.80
CA ASP A 172 -11.80 1.21 18.13
C ASP A 172 -10.69 0.17 17.95
N LYS A 173 -10.15 0.07 16.75
CA LYS A 173 -9.07 -0.88 16.45
C LYS A 173 -8.27 -0.48 15.23
N GLY A 174 -7.09 -1.07 15.09
CA GLY A 174 -6.25 -0.89 13.91
C GLY A 174 -5.39 -2.10 13.62
N GLN A 175 -4.92 -2.13 12.40
CA GLN A 175 -3.97 -3.11 11.91
C GLN A 175 -2.90 -2.43 11.07
N VAL A 176 -1.65 -2.75 11.32
CA VAL A 176 -0.50 -2.26 10.55
C VAL A 176 0.33 -3.45 10.11
N SER A 177 0.61 -3.52 8.82
CA SER A 177 1.56 -4.45 8.21
C SER A 177 2.53 -3.69 7.32
N HIS A 178 3.43 -4.37 6.64
CA HIS A 178 4.27 -3.75 5.61
C HIS A 178 3.48 -3.34 4.36
N GLU A 179 2.36 -3.98 4.11
CA GLU A 179 1.53 -3.80 2.92
C GLU A 179 0.41 -2.80 3.12
N TYR A 180 -0.09 -2.70 4.34
CA TYR A 180 -1.40 -2.16 4.59
C TYR A 180 -1.50 -1.53 5.98
N LEU A 181 -2.25 -0.45 6.06
CA LEU A 181 -2.66 0.17 7.31
C LEU A 181 -4.19 0.29 7.31
N MET A 182 -4.81 -0.07 8.43
CA MET A 182 -6.24 0.11 8.66
C MET A 182 -6.45 0.66 10.07
N ALA A 183 -7.35 1.62 10.21
CA ALA A 183 -7.82 2.14 11.48
C ALA A 183 -9.34 2.27 11.46
N GLU A 184 -10.00 1.93 12.55
CA GLU A 184 -11.43 2.08 12.72
C GLU A 184 -11.74 2.99 13.92
N TYR A 185 -12.68 3.88 13.70
CA TYR A 185 -13.15 4.84 14.69
C TYR A 185 -14.66 4.71 14.85
N LEU A 186 -15.14 4.79 16.09
CA LEU A 186 -16.56 4.90 16.40
C LEU A 186 -16.90 6.38 16.57
N ILE A 187 -18.02 6.80 16.01
CA ILE A 187 -18.47 8.19 16.02
C ILE A 187 -19.04 8.57 17.38
N ASN A 188 -19.77 7.63 18.02
CA ASN A 188 -20.43 7.81 19.31
C ASN A 188 -21.40 9.01 19.33
N ASP A 189 -22.24 9.12 18.29
CA ASP A 189 -23.33 10.09 18.19
C ASP A 189 -24.66 9.41 18.51
N PRO A 190 -25.19 9.57 19.74
CA PRO A 190 -26.41 8.87 20.17
C PRO A 190 -27.66 9.26 19.37
N GLU A 191 -27.76 10.50 18.90
CA GLU A 191 -28.91 10.96 18.12
C GLU A 191 -28.92 10.33 16.74
N MET A 192 -27.79 10.35 16.07
CA MET A 192 -27.62 9.70 14.77
C MET A 192 -27.78 8.18 14.88
N GLU A 193 -27.15 7.53 15.86
CA GLU A 193 -27.23 6.08 16.08
C GLU A 193 -28.66 5.63 16.34
N GLU A 194 -29.43 6.39 17.12
CA GLU A 194 -30.83 6.08 17.40
C GLU A 194 -31.72 6.30 16.20
N SER A 195 -31.54 7.38 15.43
CA SER A 195 -32.29 7.64 14.19
C SER A 195 -32.13 6.50 13.20
N PHE A 196 -30.90 6.03 12.97
CA PHE A 196 -30.62 4.89 12.11
C PHE A 196 -31.21 3.58 12.64
N ARG A 197 -31.11 3.36 13.95
CA ARG A 197 -31.67 2.17 14.58
C ARG A 197 -33.18 2.09 14.36
N LEU A 198 -33.87 3.21 14.51
CA LEU A 198 -35.32 3.30 14.27
C LEU A 198 -35.66 3.05 12.81
N ALA A 199 -34.96 3.71 11.87
CA ALA A 199 -35.18 3.52 10.43
C ALA A 199 -34.99 2.06 10.01
N LEU A 200 -33.93 1.38 10.50
CA LEU A 200 -33.71 -0.05 10.22
C LEU A 200 -34.82 -0.93 10.80
N ASN A 201 -35.36 -0.61 11.99
CA ASN A 201 -36.44 -1.38 12.58
C ASN A 201 -37.78 -1.15 11.87
N ASP A 202 -38.02 0.06 11.38
CA ASP A 202 -39.17 0.39 10.55
C ASP A 202 -39.15 -0.36 9.20
N ALA A 203 -37.93 -0.59 8.67
CA ALA A 203 -37.71 -1.46 7.50
C ALA A 203 -37.79 -2.96 7.80
N GLY A 204 -38.26 -3.37 8.99
CA GLY A 204 -38.44 -4.77 9.39
C GLY A 204 -37.21 -5.41 10.02
N GLY A 205 -36.16 -4.63 10.35
CA GLY A 205 -35.03 -5.09 11.10
C GLY A 205 -35.32 -5.34 12.57
N HIS A 206 -34.40 -6.05 13.24
CA HIS A 206 -34.46 -6.26 14.69
C HIS A 206 -33.15 -5.77 15.35
N VAL A 207 -32.86 -4.49 15.18
CA VAL A 207 -31.64 -3.85 15.67
C VAL A 207 -31.85 -3.36 17.10
N LYS A 208 -31.14 -3.93 18.05
CA LYS A 208 -31.14 -3.52 19.46
C LYS A 208 -30.08 -2.47 19.77
N THR A 209 -28.90 -2.67 19.19
CA THR A 209 -27.74 -1.78 19.35
C THR A 209 -27.21 -1.42 17.96
N LEU A 210 -26.91 -0.15 17.78
CA LEU A 210 -26.28 0.35 16.58
C LEU A 210 -25.14 1.29 16.97
N LYS A 211 -24.01 1.15 16.28
CA LYS A 211 -22.87 2.05 16.36
C LYS A 211 -22.49 2.50 14.96
N ALA A 212 -22.25 3.78 14.80
CA ALA A 212 -21.72 4.35 13.59
C ALA A 212 -20.19 4.46 13.66
N GLY A 213 -19.52 4.29 12.54
CA GLY A 213 -18.06 4.42 12.51
C GLY A 213 -17.49 4.67 11.13
N ILE A 214 -16.18 4.91 11.12
CA ILE A 214 -15.39 5.11 9.91
C ILE A 214 -14.23 4.12 9.93
N ARG A 215 -14.04 3.44 8.81
CA ARG A 215 -12.85 2.63 8.52
C ARG A 215 -11.96 3.37 7.56
N PHE A 216 -10.79 3.74 8.01
CA PHE A 216 -9.71 4.25 7.18
C PHE A 216 -8.79 3.12 6.76
N SER A 217 -8.32 3.13 5.52
CA SER A 217 -7.31 2.20 5.06
C SER A 217 -6.46 2.79 3.94
N THR A 218 -5.18 2.41 3.90
CA THR A 218 -4.25 2.81 2.85
C THR A 218 -3.14 1.79 2.67
N SER A 219 -2.50 1.81 1.49
CA SER A 219 -1.31 1.04 1.18
C SER A 219 -0.28 1.92 0.51
N ASP A 220 0.89 2.03 1.08
CA ASP A 220 2.02 2.79 0.55
C ASP A 220 2.93 1.98 -0.39
N VAL A 221 2.62 0.71 -0.59
CA VAL A 221 3.36 -0.19 -1.49
C VAL A 221 2.63 -0.45 -2.83
N GLY A 222 1.61 0.37 -3.14
CA GLY A 222 0.86 0.26 -4.39
C GLY A 222 -0.12 -0.92 -4.45
N MET A 223 -0.48 -1.52 -3.31
CA MET A 223 -1.44 -2.61 -3.20
C MET A 223 -2.89 -2.15 -3.04
N GLY A 224 -3.11 -0.86 -2.82
CA GLY A 224 -4.45 -0.30 -2.61
C GLY A 224 -4.45 1.21 -2.67
N LYS A 225 -5.66 1.75 -2.69
CA LYS A 225 -5.94 3.19 -2.62
C LYS A 225 -6.10 3.63 -1.17
N VAL A 226 -6.21 4.93 -0.95
CA VAL A 226 -6.69 5.48 0.32
C VAL A 226 -8.21 5.37 0.34
N TYR A 227 -8.75 4.79 1.41
CA TYR A 227 -10.19 4.71 1.62
C TYR A 227 -10.56 5.25 3.00
N ALA A 228 -11.65 6.02 3.06
CA ALA A 228 -12.40 6.24 4.28
C ALA A 228 -13.85 5.80 4.02
N THR A 229 -14.26 4.70 4.65
CA THR A 229 -15.55 4.05 4.42
C THR A 229 -16.38 4.13 5.68
N LEU A 230 -17.61 4.59 5.56
CA LEU A 230 -18.58 4.60 6.65
C LEU A 230 -19.10 3.19 6.90
N PHE A 231 -19.37 2.86 8.15
CA PHE A 231 -19.99 1.61 8.51
C PHE A 231 -20.96 1.77 9.67
N TYR A 232 -21.93 0.86 9.74
CA TYR A 232 -22.73 0.62 10.93
C TYR A 232 -22.44 -0.76 11.49
N ASP A 233 -22.37 -0.82 12.81
CA ASP A 233 -22.34 -2.07 13.57
C ASP A 233 -23.72 -2.26 14.21
N ALA A 234 -24.53 -3.12 13.61
CA ALA A 234 -25.86 -3.46 14.10
C ALA A 234 -25.83 -4.82 14.80
N ASN A 235 -26.07 -4.84 16.10
CA ASN A 235 -26.01 -6.04 16.93
C ASN A 235 -24.70 -6.82 16.80
N GLY A 236 -23.56 -6.16 16.62
CA GLY A 236 -22.26 -6.80 16.41
C GLY A 236 -21.99 -7.20 14.94
N THR A 237 -22.88 -6.93 14.02
CA THR A 237 -22.67 -7.15 12.58
C THR A 237 -22.37 -5.84 11.90
N ARG A 238 -21.19 -5.75 11.27
CA ARG A 238 -20.76 -4.55 10.55
C ARG A 238 -21.25 -4.56 9.11
N MET A 239 -21.84 -3.46 8.73
CA MET A 239 -22.33 -3.20 7.37
C MET A 239 -21.64 -1.94 6.84
N ALA A 240 -21.02 -2.05 5.66
CA ALA A 240 -20.49 -0.89 4.97
C ALA A 240 -21.64 -0.08 4.37
N LEU A 241 -21.55 1.24 4.46
CA LEU A 241 -22.49 2.14 3.81
C LEU A 241 -22.06 2.45 2.38
N SER A 242 -22.98 2.98 1.59
CA SER A 242 -22.75 3.31 0.18
C SER A 242 -21.74 4.43 -0.04
N GLY A 243 -21.55 5.30 0.93
CA GLY A 243 -20.61 6.41 0.85
C GLY A 243 -19.18 6.00 1.21
N ARG A 244 -18.21 6.39 0.38
CA ARG A 244 -16.80 6.24 0.70
C ARG A 244 -15.97 7.37 0.07
N ILE A 245 -14.97 7.81 0.78
CA ILE A 245 -13.90 8.62 0.22
C ILE A 245 -12.88 7.66 -0.39
N GLU A 246 -12.48 7.94 -1.61
CA GLU A 246 -11.47 7.16 -2.34
C GLU A 246 -10.47 8.10 -2.98
N LEU A 247 -9.18 7.89 -2.69
CA LEU A 247 -8.10 8.62 -3.30
C LEU A 247 -7.05 7.65 -3.85
N GLU A 248 -6.74 7.76 -5.13
CA GLU A 248 -5.70 6.96 -5.76
C GLU A 248 -4.31 7.50 -5.41
N HIS A 249 -3.33 6.63 -5.38
CA HIS A 249 -1.91 7.02 -5.30
C HIS A 249 -1.39 7.37 -6.71
N ASP A 250 -2.04 8.29 -7.42
CA ASP A 250 -1.69 8.62 -8.79
C ASP A 250 -1.67 10.15 -9.00
N GLY A 251 -0.75 10.58 -9.84
CA GLY A 251 -0.63 11.90 -10.45
C GLY A 251 -0.86 13.06 -9.48
N ASP A 252 -2.06 13.62 -9.57
CA ASP A 252 -2.45 14.82 -8.83
C ASP A 252 -3.01 14.56 -7.42
N SER A 253 -2.92 13.35 -6.92
CA SER A 253 -3.40 13.03 -5.56
C SER A 253 -2.50 13.65 -4.50
N THR A 254 -3.11 14.41 -3.61
CA THR A 254 -2.42 15.11 -2.51
C THR A 254 -3.16 14.93 -1.20
N THR A 255 -2.47 15.17 -0.10
CA THR A 255 -3.09 15.22 1.24
C THR A 255 -4.16 16.31 1.33
N ASP A 256 -4.02 17.41 0.58
CA ASP A 256 -5.03 18.47 0.51
C ASP A 256 -6.32 18.01 -0.19
N LYS A 257 -6.22 17.18 -1.24
CA LYS A 257 -7.42 16.56 -1.84
C LYS A 257 -8.14 15.67 -0.83
N PHE A 258 -7.40 14.84 -0.10
CA PHE A 258 -7.97 14.00 0.94
C PHE A 258 -8.68 14.85 2.01
N LYS A 259 -8.01 15.92 2.49
CA LYS A 259 -8.60 16.88 3.43
C LYS A 259 -9.90 17.49 2.91
N THR A 260 -9.95 17.86 1.64
CA THR A 260 -11.17 18.41 1.03
C THR A 260 -12.29 17.39 1.00
N GLN A 261 -12.00 16.14 0.62
CA GLN A 261 -12.98 15.07 0.61
C GLN A 261 -13.49 14.70 2.01
N LEU A 262 -12.65 14.83 3.05
CA LEU A 262 -13.07 14.60 4.43
C LEU A 262 -14.18 15.56 4.90
N GLN A 263 -14.29 16.76 4.32
CA GLN A 263 -15.36 17.70 4.64
C GLN A 263 -16.75 17.17 4.26
N ASP A 264 -16.81 16.21 3.33
CA ASP A 264 -18.07 15.58 2.90
C ASP A 264 -18.54 14.45 3.82
N LEU A 265 -17.75 14.05 4.82
CA LEU A 265 -18.10 12.94 5.72
C LEU A 265 -19.47 13.12 6.40
N GLY A 266 -19.74 14.31 6.91
CA GLY A 266 -21.02 14.61 7.55
C GLY A 266 -22.20 14.51 6.60
N ILE A 267 -22.00 14.91 5.33
CA ILE A 267 -23.02 14.78 4.26
C ILE A 267 -23.26 13.31 3.96
N MET A 268 -22.21 12.52 3.84
CA MET A 268 -22.30 11.08 3.53
C MET A 268 -23.05 10.31 4.61
N PHE A 269 -22.88 10.63 5.88
CA PHE A 269 -23.68 10.05 6.96
C PHE A 269 -25.16 10.40 6.79
N LYS A 270 -25.47 11.66 6.53
CA LYS A 270 -26.86 12.12 6.32
C LYS A 270 -27.52 11.47 5.11
N GLU A 271 -26.83 11.40 3.98
CA GLU A 271 -27.32 10.71 2.78
C GLU A 271 -27.59 9.22 3.04
N SER A 272 -26.72 8.57 3.83
CA SER A 272 -26.92 7.18 4.21
C SER A 272 -28.17 6.99 5.07
N GLU A 273 -28.46 7.93 5.96
CA GLU A 273 -29.70 7.95 6.75
C GLU A 273 -30.94 8.09 5.85
N GLU A 274 -30.91 9.07 4.95
CA GLU A 274 -32.01 9.31 4.00
C GLU A 274 -32.27 8.07 3.12
N HIS A 275 -31.24 7.37 2.65
CA HIS A 275 -31.37 6.14 1.89
C HIS A 275 -32.03 5.01 2.71
N ILE A 276 -31.66 4.83 3.97
CA ILE A 276 -32.29 3.82 4.83
C ILE A 276 -33.75 4.17 5.09
N GLN A 277 -34.06 5.43 5.36
CA GLN A 277 -35.44 5.89 5.54
C GLN A 277 -36.29 5.70 4.28
N LEU A 278 -35.69 5.95 3.10
CA LEU A 278 -36.36 5.70 1.82
C LEU A 278 -36.66 4.21 1.64
N LEU A 279 -35.71 3.33 1.93
CA LEU A 279 -35.91 1.88 1.88
C LEU A 279 -36.98 1.41 2.85
N ALA A 280 -37.01 1.96 4.07
CA ALA A 280 -38.04 1.65 5.06
C ALA A 280 -39.45 2.02 4.61
N ASN A 281 -39.60 3.07 3.79
CA ASN A 281 -40.86 3.56 3.29
C ASN A 281 -41.23 3.04 1.89
N THR A 282 -40.38 2.21 1.28
CA THR A 282 -40.68 1.62 -0.05
C THR A 282 -41.40 0.31 0.13
N ASP A 283 -42.64 0.22 -0.37
CA ASP A 283 -43.39 -1.01 -0.37
C ASP A 283 -42.81 -1.95 -1.44
N LEU A 284 -42.21 -3.06 -1.01
CA LEU A 284 -41.59 -4.06 -1.90
C LEU A 284 -42.64 -4.81 -2.77
N ALA A 285 -43.95 -4.54 -2.56
CA ALA A 285 -45.01 -5.10 -3.37
C ALA A 285 -45.14 -4.42 -4.74
N ASP A 286 -44.52 -3.28 -4.95
CA ASP A 286 -44.62 -2.47 -6.19
C ASP A 286 -43.41 -2.61 -7.11
N VAL A 287 -42.52 -3.60 -6.90
CA VAL A 287 -41.35 -3.87 -7.74
C VAL A 287 -41.51 -5.14 -8.55
#